data_854cdf3e7340e5d0f5b1669f7dde6813
#
_entry.id   854cdf3e7340e5d0f5b1669f7dde6813
#
_cell.length_a   1.000
_cell.length_b   1.000
_cell.length_c   1.000
_cell.angle_alpha   90.00
_cell.angle_beta   90.00
_cell.angle_gamma   90.00
#
_symmetry.space_group_name_H-M   'P 1'
#
loop_
_entity.id
_entity.type
_entity.pdbx_description
1 polymer ?
#
loop_
_entity_poly.entity_id
_entity_poly.type
_entity_poly.pdbx_seq_one_letter_code
_entity_poly.pdbx_strand_id
1 'polypeptide(L)'
;MTQLKFAQALSIIRAIPQNSTLQPIASEKLQFYGLYKQATEGDVNIPRPSSRQVVEYAKWKAWSRMKGMSPIDAQKLYVESLVQLL
;
A
#
# COMPACT_ATOMS: atom_id res chain seq x y z
N MET A 1 6.69 -18.47 -1.29
CA MET A 1 7.71 -17.42 -1.31
C MET A 1 7.07 -16.05 -1.32
N THR A 2 7.44 -15.25 -0.33
CA THR A 2 6.79 -13.96 -0.08
C THR A 2 6.90 -13.00 -1.25
N GLN A 3 8.09 -12.87 -1.85
CA GLN A 3 8.29 -11.94 -2.96
C GLN A 3 7.46 -12.29 -4.19
N LEU A 4 7.34 -13.58 -4.51
CA LEU A 4 6.53 -14.03 -5.62
C LEU A 4 5.05 -13.73 -5.38
N LYS A 5 4.56 -14.02 -4.16
CA LYS A 5 3.18 -13.73 -3.80
C LYS A 5 2.89 -12.24 -3.84
N PHE A 6 3.84 -11.41 -3.40
CA PHE A 6 3.72 -9.97 -3.44
C PHE A 6 3.63 -9.47 -4.89
N ALA A 7 4.49 -9.97 -5.78
CA ALA A 7 4.44 -9.60 -7.20
C ALA A 7 3.12 -10.00 -7.84
N GLN A 8 2.60 -11.18 -7.50
CA GLN A 8 1.29 -11.63 -7.99
C GLN A 8 0.17 -10.73 -7.48
N ALA A 9 0.22 -10.33 -6.20
CA ALA A 9 -0.77 -9.44 -5.62
C ALA A 9 -0.78 -8.08 -6.32
N LEU A 10 0.39 -7.52 -6.63
CA LEU A 10 0.49 -6.26 -7.38
C LEU A 10 -0.16 -6.39 -8.75
N SER A 11 0.07 -7.49 -9.45
CA SER A 11 -0.53 -7.73 -10.76
C SER A 11 -2.06 -7.81 -10.67
N ILE A 12 -2.58 -8.47 -9.65
CA ILE A 12 -4.03 -8.60 -9.45
C ILE A 12 -4.65 -7.23 -9.18
N ILE A 13 -4.05 -6.45 -8.28
CA ILE A 13 -4.56 -5.10 -7.95
C ILE A 13 -4.60 -4.22 -9.20
N ARG A 14 -3.55 -4.26 -10.02
CA ARG A 14 -3.48 -3.45 -11.25
C ARG A 14 -4.50 -3.89 -12.29
N ALA A 15 -4.91 -5.15 -12.27
CA ALA A 15 -5.85 -5.70 -13.24
C ALA A 15 -7.31 -5.40 -12.90
N ILE A 16 -7.62 -4.97 -11.68
CA ILE A 16 -9.00 -4.66 -11.28
C ILE A 16 -9.47 -3.40 -12.02
N PRO A 17 -10.58 -3.47 -12.80
CA PRO A 17 -11.09 -2.29 -13.50
C PRO A 17 -11.48 -1.17 -12.53
N GLN A 18 -11.32 0.08 -12.95
CA GLN A 18 -11.62 1.25 -12.13
C GLN A 18 -13.08 1.31 -11.68
N ASN A 19 -14.00 0.81 -12.50
CA ASN A 19 -15.43 0.83 -12.20
C ASN A 19 -15.92 -0.49 -11.60
N SER A 20 -15.01 -1.38 -11.21
CA SER A 20 -15.36 -2.65 -10.60
C SER A 20 -15.81 -2.46 -9.16
N THR A 21 -16.77 -3.29 -8.71
CA THR A 21 -17.15 -3.35 -7.30
C THR A 21 -16.03 -3.88 -6.40
N LEU A 22 -15.00 -4.50 -7.00
CA LEU A 22 -13.83 -4.99 -6.29
C LEU A 22 -12.78 -3.90 -6.03
N GLN A 23 -12.97 -2.69 -6.59
CA GLN A 23 -12.02 -1.60 -6.33
C GLN A 23 -12.02 -1.24 -4.84
N PRO A 24 -10.82 -1.12 -4.23
CA PRO A 24 -10.74 -0.70 -2.84
C PRO A 24 -11.32 0.70 -2.63
N ILE A 25 -11.92 0.93 -1.49
CA ILE A 25 -12.31 2.29 -1.09
C ILE A 25 -11.06 3.13 -0.77
N ALA A 26 -11.23 4.45 -0.62
CA ALA A 26 -10.11 5.38 -0.46
C ALA A 26 -9.18 4.99 0.69
N SER A 27 -9.72 4.63 1.86
CA SER A 27 -8.90 4.24 3.01
C SER A 27 -8.11 2.96 2.75
N GLU A 28 -8.70 2.01 2.04
CA GLU A 28 -8.02 0.77 1.65
C GLU A 28 -6.91 1.04 0.64
N LYS A 29 -7.16 1.93 -0.33
CA LYS A 29 -6.14 2.33 -1.30
C LYS A 29 -4.93 2.95 -0.61
N LEU A 30 -5.16 3.78 0.40
CA LEU A 30 -4.09 4.40 1.16
C LEU A 30 -3.30 3.35 1.95
N GLN A 31 -3.98 2.36 2.54
CA GLN A 31 -3.31 1.28 3.25
C GLN A 31 -2.43 0.47 2.29
N PHE A 32 -2.95 0.10 1.12
CA PHE A 32 -2.16 -0.59 0.10
C PHE A 32 -0.95 0.24 -0.32
N TYR A 33 -1.12 1.54 -0.50
CA TYR A 33 -0.02 2.44 -0.84
C TYR A 33 1.07 2.42 0.24
N GLY A 34 0.68 2.58 1.50
CA GLY A 34 1.64 2.58 2.61
C GLY A 34 2.42 1.26 2.70
N LEU A 35 1.71 0.13 2.56
CA LEU A 35 2.35 -1.18 2.56
C LEU A 35 3.28 -1.37 1.37
N TYR A 36 2.87 -0.92 0.19
CA TYR A 36 3.70 -0.98 -1.01
C TYR A 36 5.01 -0.20 -0.83
N LYS A 37 4.91 1.02 -0.31
CA LYS A 37 6.10 1.85 -0.08
C LYS A 37 7.00 1.21 0.97
N GLN A 38 6.44 0.71 2.06
CA GLN A 38 7.23 0.06 3.10
C GLN A 38 7.90 -1.21 2.57
N ALA A 39 7.18 -1.96 1.72
CA ALA A 39 7.68 -3.21 1.15
C ALA A 39 8.82 -2.98 0.14
N THR A 40 8.82 -1.85 -0.56
CA THR A 40 9.76 -1.57 -1.64
C THR A 40 10.87 -0.61 -1.24
N GLU A 41 10.60 0.36 -0.37
CA GLU A 41 11.55 1.42 -0.01
C GLU A 41 11.90 1.44 1.48
N GLY A 42 11.15 0.69 2.32
CA GLY A 42 11.38 0.72 3.76
C GLY A 42 10.69 1.92 4.41
N ASP A 43 11.27 2.40 5.52
CA ASP A 43 10.69 3.52 6.27
C ASP A 43 10.58 4.78 5.42
N VAL A 44 9.55 5.58 5.71
CA VAL A 44 9.34 6.86 5.03
C VAL A 44 10.62 7.71 5.10
N ASN A 45 11.07 8.17 3.93
CA ASN A 45 12.35 8.88 3.79
C ASN A 45 12.20 10.23 3.12
N ILE A 46 10.99 10.76 3.06
CA ILE A 46 10.72 12.08 2.48
C ILE A 46 10.08 12.97 3.54
N PRO A 47 10.26 14.30 3.46
CA PRO A 47 9.65 15.22 4.42
C PRO A 47 8.13 15.22 4.28
N ARG A 48 7.46 15.58 5.38
CA ARG A 48 6.00 15.67 5.40
C ARG A 48 5.53 16.76 4.43
N PRO A 49 4.64 16.43 3.49
CA PRO A 49 4.06 17.43 2.61
C PRO A 49 3.19 18.44 3.37
N SER A 50 2.94 19.59 2.75
CA SER A 50 2.02 20.58 3.31
C SER A 50 0.61 19.97 3.42
N SER A 51 -0.13 20.35 4.47
CA SER A 51 -1.51 19.92 4.62
C SER A 51 -2.42 20.40 3.50
N ARG A 52 -1.99 21.41 2.75
CA ARG A 52 -2.71 21.89 1.56
C ARG A 52 -2.64 20.92 0.40
N GLN A 53 -1.59 20.10 0.36
CA GLN A 53 -1.43 19.04 -0.62
C GLN A 53 -2.12 17.78 -0.08
N VAL A 54 -3.45 17.78 -0.15
CA VAL A 54 -4.30 16.79 0.54
C VAL A 54 -3.93 15.36 0.18
N VAL A 55 -3.81 15.05 -1.11
CA VAL A 55 -3.50 13.70 -1.58
C VAL A 55 -2.10 13.28 -1.16
N GLU A 56 -1.12 14.16 -1.39
CA GLU A 56 0.28 13.86 -1.04
C GLU A 56 0.46 13.68 0.45
N TYR A 57 -0.21 14.51 1.26
CA TYR A 57 -0.17 14.38 2.71
C TYR A 57 -0.77 13.07 3.16
N ALA A 58 -1.92 12.68 2.61
CA ALA A 58 -2.57 11.42 2.96
C ALA A 58 -1.70 10.21 2.63
N LYS A 59 -1.06 10.22 1.45
CA LYS A 59 -0.13 9.16 1.04
C LYS A 59 1.07 9.10 1.97
N TRP A 60 1.68 10.24 2.27
CA TRP A 60 2.82 10.30 3.18
C TRP A 60 2.45 9.75 4.56
N LYS A 61 1.29 10.14 5.06
CA LYS A 61 0.81 9.67 6.38
C LYS A 61 0.59 8.17 6.38
N ALA A 62 0.02 7.61 5.32
CA ALA A 62 -0.19 6.17 5.19
C ALA A 62 1.13 5.41 5.21
N TRP A 63 2.14 5.90 4.51
CA TRP A 63 3.47 5.29 4.52
C TRP A 63 4.14 5.46 5.89
N SER A 64 4.07 6.64 6.50
CA SER A 64 4.71 6.90 7.79
C SER A 64 4.13 6.02 8.91
N ARG A 65 2.89 5.60 8.81
CA ARG A 65 2.27 4.67 9.77
C ARG A 65 2.90 3.28 9.75
N MET A 66 3.56 2.92 8.66
CA MET A 66 4.21 1.62 8.51
C MET A 66 5.65 1.62 9.04
N LYS A 67 6.14 2.75 9.52
CA LYS A 67 7.51 2.89 10.02
C LYS A 67 7.82 1.80 11.04
N GLY A 68 8.98 1.17 10.88
CA GLY A 68 9.43 0.09 11.74
C GLY A 68 9.04 -1.30 11.26
N MET A 69 8.11 -1.40 10.32
CA MET A 69 7.74 -2.70 9.75
C MET A 69 8.82 -3.14 8.76
N SER A 70 9.24 -4.40 8.83
CA SER A 70 10.21 -4.91 7.87
C SER A 70 9.58 -4.99 6.47
N PRO A 71 10.39 -4.85 5.39
CA PRO A 71 9.87 -5.01 4.03
C PRO A 71 9.17 -6.36 3.81
N ILE A 72 9.69 -7.43 4.41
CA ILE A 72 9.07 -8.76 4.28
C ILE A 72 7.70 -8.79 4.95
N ASP A 73 7.56 -8.21 6.14
CA ASP A 73 6.28 -8.15 6.83
C ASP A 73 5.29 -7.28 6.06
N ALA A 74 5.74 -6.18 5.47
CA ALA A 74 4.89 -5.33 4.64
C ALA A 74 4.39 -6.07 3.41
N GLN A 75 5.24 -6.88 2.77
CA GLN A 75 4.84 -7.71 1.64
C GLN A 75 3.77 -8.73 2.04
N LYS A 76 3.96 -9.40 3.17
CA LYS A 76 2.99 -10.38 3.68
C LYS A 76 1.65 -9.71 3.97
N LEU A 77 1.67 -8.56 4.62
CA LEU A 77 0.45 -7.86 4.98
C LEU A 77 -0.26 -7.32 3.74
N TYR A 78 0.48 -6.90 2.72
CA TYR A 78 -0.08 -6.50 1.43
C TYR A 78 -0.89 -7.66 0.82
N VAL A 79 -0.29 -8.84 0.77
CA VAL A 79 -0.95 -10.04 0.22
C VAL A 79 -2.20 -10.39 1.04
N GLU A 80 -2.10 -10.39 2.37
CA GLU A 80 -3.23 -10.67 3.24
C GLU A 80 -4.37 -9.67 3.04
N SER A 81 -4.03 -8.39 2.90
CA SER A 81 -5.03 -7.34 2.67
C SER A 81 -5.76 -7.53 1.35
N LEU A 82 -5.05 -7.98 0.30
CA LEU A 82 -5.67 -8.29 -0.98
C LEU A 82 -6.62 -9.48 -0.85
N VAL A 83 -6.21 -10.53 -0.15
CA VAL A 83 -7.04 -11.72 0.04
C VAL A 83 -8.34 -11.33 0.76
N GLN A 84 -8.26 -10.46 1.76
CA GLN A 84 -9.44 -10.00 2.48
C GLN A 84 -10.36 -9.15 1.60
N LEU A 85 -9.79 -8.40 0.65
CA LEU A 85 -10.57 -7.59 -0.29
C LEU A 85 -11.39 -8.48 -1.23
N LEU A 86 -10.81 -9.59 -1.66
CA LEU A 86 -11.47 -10.53 -2.57
C LEU A 86 -12.44 -11.44 -1.82
#